data_03a93bc1d8ac2f65d9c794ced2275275
#
_entry.id   03a93bc1d8ac2f65d9c794ced2275275
#
_cell.length_a   1.000
_cell.length_b   1.000
_cell.length_c   1.000
_cell.angle_alpha   90.00
_cell.angle_beta   90.00
_cell.angle_gamma   90.00
#
_symmetry.space_group_name_H-M   'P 1'
#
loop_
_entity.id
_entity.type
_entity.pdbx_description
1 polymer ?
#
loop_
_entity_poly.entity_id
_entity_poly.type
_entity_poly.pdbx_seq_one_letter_code
_entity_poly.pdbx_strand_id
1 'polypeptide(L)'
;MRIINNKIIFLGFFLILILCCDFSKDEISNELKFKSDPLGIASNIRMIYTDSTKIKAILNAPVHIDYTNLSLKYSEFPEGLKVTFYDDFQNENNLIADYAILYNNTSIIDLRGNVKLISHDNSILETTQLYWD
;
A
#
# COMPACT_ATOMS: atom_id res chain seq x y z
N MET A 1 66.62 13.30 -27.68
CA MET A 1 65.87 12.92 -26.45
C MET A 1 64.84 14.03 -26.18
N ARG A 2 63.53 13.79 -26.49
CA ARG A 2 62.49 14.81 -26.37
C ARG A 2 62.08 14.88 -24.92
N ILE A 3 62.26 16.00 -24.29
CA ILE A 3 61.74 16.29 -22.94
C ILE A 3 60.23 16.46 -23.11
N ILE A 4 59.48 15.39 -22.82
CA ILE A 4 58.03 15.47 -22.77
C ILE A 4 57.70 16.35 -21.55
N ASN A 5 57.08 17.49 -21.86
CA ASN A 5 56.82 18.52 -20.87
C ASN A 5 55.84 17.95 -19.80
N ASN A 6 56.27 17.78 -18.54
CA ASN A 6 55.51 17.22 -17.45
C ASN A 6 54.10 17.84 -17.31
N LYS A 7 53.93 19.07 -17.80
CA LYS A 7 52.63 19.75 -17.83
C LYS A 7 51.63 19.08 -18.79
N ILE A 8 52.11 18.51 -19.90
CA ILE A 8 51.22 17.81 -20.87
C ILE A 8 50.79 16.47 -20.30
N ILE A 9 51.66 15.76 -19.60
CA ILE A 9 51.33 14.50 -18.93
C ILE A 9 50.32 14.74 -17.80
N PHE A 10 50.48 15.83 -17.02
CA PHE A 10 49.56 16.19 -15.96
C PHE A 10 48.17 16.61 -16.48
N LEU A 11 48.16 17.34 -17.60
CA LEU A 11 46.90 17.74 -18.26
C LEU A 11 46.15 16.53 -18.85
N GLY A 12 46.88 15.55 -19.44
CA GLY A 12 46.26 14.30 -19.93
C GLY A 12 45.71 13.44 -18.83
N PHE A 13 46.41 13.34 -17.68
CA PHE A 13 45.93 12.59 -16.51
C PHE A 13 44.71 13.24 -15.89
N PHE A 14 44.65 14.58 -15.84
CA PHE A 14 43.50 15.32 -15.35
C PHE A 14 42.25 15.15 -16.24
N LEU A 15 42.47 15.07 -17.58
CA LEU A 15 41.37 14.87 -18.53
C LEU A 15 40.72 13.48 -18.42
N ILE A 16 41.51 12.44 -18.06
CA ILE A 16 41.00 11.08 -17.85
C ILE A 16 40.15 10.97 -16.62
N LEU A 17 40.40 11.76 -15.56
CA LEU A 17 39.60 11.78 -14.33
C LEU A 17 38.19 12.36 -14.52
N ILE A 18 37.99 13.17 -15.58
CA ILE A 18 36.65 13.79 -15.81
C ILE A 18 35.73 12.83 -16.58
N LEU A 19 36.25 11.78 -17.23
CA LEU A 19 35.46 10.83 -18.03
C LEU A 19 34.88 9.66 -17.21
N CYS A 20 35.14 9.58 -15.90
CA CYS A 20 34.72 8.46 -15.05
C CYS A 20 33.51 8.78 -14.17
N CYS A 21 32.54 9.57 -14.66
CA CYS A 21 31.30 9.80 -13.95
C CYS A 21 30.08 9.60 -14.86
N ASP A 22 29.95 8.37 -15.37
CA ASP A 22 28.67 7.90 -15.91
C ASP A 22 27.94 7.16 -14.77
N PHE A 23 27.34 7.92 -13.89
CA PHE A 23 26.47 7.38 -12.85
C PHE A 23 25.13 7.08 -13.54
N SER A 24 24.90 5.79 -13.85
CA SER A 24 23.67 5.36 -14.50
C SER A 24 22.45 5.70 -13.61
N LYS A 25 21.72 6.73 -13.99
CA LYS A 25 20.46 7.14 -13.38
C LYS A 25 19.39 6.05 -13.41
N ASP A 26 19.57 5.04 -14.25
CA ASP A 26 18.59 3.98 -14.49
C ASP A 26 18.47 3.00 -13.32
N GLU A 27 19.56 2.73 -12.57
CA GLU A 27 19.49 1.84 -11.40
C GLU A 27 18.73 2.48 -10.24
N ILE A 28 18.94 3.78 -9.98
CA ILE A 28 18.23 4.49 -8.89
C ILE A 28 16.74 4.61 -9.19
N SER A 29 16.35 4.83 -10.45
CA SER A 29 14.94 4.90 -10.82
C SER A 29 14.23 3.55 -10.69
N ASN A 30 14.92 2.45 -10.94
CA ASN A 30 14.37 1.10 -10.78
C ASN A 30 14.24 0.72 -9.30
N GLU A 31 15.22 1.01 -8.44
CA GLU A 31 15.10 0.77 -6.99
C GLU A 31 13.95 1.58 -6.36
N LEU A 32 13.77 2.84 -6.77
CA LEU A 32 12.65 3.66 -6.30
C LEU A 32 11.29 3.13 -6.80
N LYS A 33 11.24 2.59 -8.02
CA LYS A 33 10.03 2.01 -8.59
C LYS A 33 9.64 0.71 -7.88
N PHE A 34 10.58 -0.19 -7.62
CA PHE A 34 10.35 -1.40 -6.82
C PHE A 34 9.90 -1.09 -5.39
N LYS A 35 10.32 0.05 -4.84
CA LYS A 35 9.95 0.48 -3.48
C LYS A 35 8.53 1.02 -3.38
N SER A 36 7.90 1.37 -4.51
CA SER A 36 6.52 1.86 -4.61
C SER A 36 5.54 0.79 -5.11
N ASP A 37 6.04 -0.33 -5.63
CA ASP A 37 5.19 -1.40 -6.15
C ASP A 37 4.55 -2.20 -4.99
N PRO A 38 3.33 -2.70 -5.17
CA PRO A 38 2.68 -3.53 -4.17
C PRO A 38 3.44 -4.85 -3.96
N LEU A 39 3.38 -5.38 -2.75
CA LEU A 39 3.89 -6.71 -2.42
C LEU A 39 3.13 -7.81 -3.17
N GLY A 40 1.83 -7.60 -3.38
CA GLY A 40 0.98 -8.53 -4.08
C GLY A 40 -0.40 -7.96 -4.42
N ILE A 41 -1.06 -8.60 -5.38
CA ILE A 41 -2.44 -8.33 -5.77
C ILE A 41 -3.20 -9.64 -5.72
N ALA A 42 -4.36 -9.64 -5.06
CA ALA A 42 -5.25 -10.80 -4.96
C ALA A 42 -6.66 -10.44 -5.44
N SER A 43 -7.32 -11.37 -6.11
CA SER A 43 -8.68 -11.20 -6.62
C SER A 43 -9.67 -12.08 -5.88
N ASN A 44 -10.92 -11.59 -5.71
CA ASN A 44 -12.02 -12.31 -5.08
C ASN A 44 -11.65 -12.86 -3.69
N ILE A 45 -11.11 -11.99 -2.85
CA ILE A 45 -10.65 -12.39 -1.52
C ILE A 45 -11.81 -12.50 -0.53
N ARG A 46 -11.63 -13.42 0.42
CA ARG A 46 -12.42 -13.52 1.65
C ARG A 46 -11.48 -13.64 2.83
N MET A 47 -11.46 -12.63 3.70
CA MET A 47 -10.66 -12.60 4.93
C MET A 47 -11.58 -12.80 6.12
N ILE A 48 -11.19 -13.66 7.05
CA ILE A 48 -11.96 -13.94 8.27
C ILE A 48 -11.10 -13.56 9.46
N TYR A 49 -11.59 -12.61 10.24
CA TYR A 49 -10.97 -12.23 11.51
C TYR A 49 -11.67 -12.94 12.66
N THR A 50 -10.88 -13.59 13.51
CA THR A 50 -11.36 -14.32 14.67
C THR A 50 -10.67 -13.83 15.94
N ASP A 51 -11.41 -13.76 17.02
CA ASP A 51 -10.90 -13.54 18.37
C ASP A 51 -11.47 -14.60 19.32
N SER A 52 -10.58 -15.25 20.09
CA SER A 52 -10.94 -16.24 21.12
C SER A 52 -11.95 -17.28 20.62
N THR A 53 -11.69 -17.87 19.43
CA THR A 53 -12.53 -18.87 18.76
C THR A 53 -13.84 -18.37 18.14
N LYS A 54 -14.16 -17.09 18.26
CA LYS A 54 -15.35 -16.48 17.64
C LYS A 54 -14.96 -15.68 16.40
N ILE A 55 -15.80 -15.76 15.37
CA ILE A 55 -15.66 -14.87 14.20
C ILE A 55 -16.10 -13.47 14.64
N LYS A 56 -15.24 -12.49 14.44
CA LYS A 56 -15.52 -11.08 14.71
C LYS A 56 -15.84 -10.31 13.43
N ALA A 57 -15.18 -10.65 12.32
CA ALA A 57 -15.48 -10.02 11.04
C ALA A 57 -15.17 -10.94 9.85
N ILE A 58 -15.90 -10.73 8.76
CA ILE A 58 -15.66 -11.34 7.45
C ILE A 58 -15.61 -10.22 6.41
N LEU A 59 -14.47 -10.04 5.76
CA LEU A 59 -14.27 -9.09 4.69
C LEU A 59 -14.27 -9.83 3.36
N ASN A 60 -15.05 -9.36 2.41
CA ASN A 60 -15.05 -9.82 1.03
C ASN A 60 -14.73 -8.63 0.12
N ALA A 61 -13.81 -8.80 -0.83
CA ALA A 61 -13.46 -7.77 -1.80
C ALA A 61 -13.11 -8.39 -3.15
N PRO A 62 -13.48 -7.72 -4.28
CA PRO A 62 -13.10 -8.16 -5.61
C PRO A 62 -11.59 -8.11 -5.83
N VAL A 63 -10.93 -7.03 -5.36
CA VAL A 63 -9.50 -6.80 -5.48
C VAL A 63 -8.92 -6.34 -4.14
N HIS A 64 -7.77 -6.90 -3.79
CA HIS A 64 -6.94 -6.50 -2.66
C HIS A 64 -5.52 -6.27 -3.15
N ILE A 65 -4.97 -5.10 -2.84
CA ILE A 65 -3.60 -4.73 -3.16
C ILE A 65 -2.83 -4.55 -1.85
N ASP A 66 -1.74 -5.30 -1.69
CA ASP A 66 -0.92 -5.30 -0.49
C ASP A 66 0.29 -4.38 -0.66
N TYR A 67 0.38 -3.34 0.16
CA TYR A 67 1.51 -2.40 0.26
C TYR A 67 2.22 -2.50 1.62
N THR A 68 2.23 -3.67 2.26
CA THR A 68 2.90 -3.85 3.56
C THR A 68 4.42 -3.83 3.49
N ASN A 69 5.01 -3.85 2.28
CA ASN A 69 6.43 -3.63 2.01
C ASN A 69 6.86 -2.16 2.11
N LEU A 70 5.92 -1.22 2.13
CA LEU A 70 6.22 0.22 2.23
C LEU A 70 6.44 0.65 3.69
N SER A 71 7.04 1.85 3.87
CA SER A 71 7.22 2.45 5.20
C SER A 71 5.87 2.72 5.89
N LEU A 72 4.90 3.22 5.15
CA LEU A 72 3.49 3.26 5.56
C LEU A 72 2.85 1.97 5.06
N LYS A 73 2.63 1.03 5.97
CA LYS A 73 2.02 -0.27 5.65
C LYS A 73 0.51 -0.15 5.54
N TYR A 74 -0.03 -0.47 4.37
CA TYR A 74 -1.47 -0.46 4.15
C TYR A 74 -1.90 -1.53 3.15
N SER A 75 -3.18 -1.81 3.15
CA SER A 75 -3.88 -2.63 2.16
C SER A 75 -4.95 -1.78 1.49
N GLU A 76 -5.09 -1.90 0.18
CA GLU A 76 -6.03 -1.13 -0.63
C GLU A 76 -7.09 -2.06 -1.25
N PHE A 77 -8.33 -1.58 -1.30
CA PHE A 77 -9.47 -2.25 -1.90
C PHE A 77 -10.10 -1.33 -2.96
N PRO A 78 -9.52 -1.26 -4.17
CA PRO A 78 -9.88 -0.25 -5.17
C PRO A 78 -11.25 -0.45 -5.81
N GLU A 79 -11.80 -1.67 -5.76
CA GLU A 79 -13.12 -2.04 -6.30
C GLU A 79 -14.16 -2.24 -5.20
N GLY A 80 -13.91 -1.63 -4.03
CA GLY A 80 -14.77 -1.71 -2.88
C GLY A 80 -14.64 -2.99 -2.07
N LEU A 81 -15.44 -3.03 -1.00
CA LEU A 81 -15.51 -4.18 -0.11
C LEU A 81 -16.88 -4.28 0.58
N LYS A 82 -17.14 -5.48 1.09
CA LYS A 82 -18.22 -5.74 2.05
C LYS A 82 -17.61 -6.37 3.30
N VAL A 83 -17.89 -5.79 4.46
CA VAL A 83 -17.52 -6.34 5.77
C VAL A 83 -18.80 -6.72 6.50
N THR A 84 -18.87 -7.97 6.94
CA THR A 84 -19.84 -8.43 7.92
C THR A 84 -19.12 -8.55 9.25
N PHE A 85 -19.55 -7.85 10.28
CA PHE A 85 -18.94 -7.93 11.61
C PHE A 85 -19.97 -8.22 12.68
N TYR A 86 -19.51 -8.86 13.74
CA TYR A 86 -20.34 -9.37 14.83
C TYR A 86 -20.02 -8.64 16.12
N ASP A 87 -21.06 -8.17 16.81
CA ASP A 87 -20.93 -7.60 18.13
C ASP A 87 -20.69 -8.70 19.20
N ASP A 88 -20.60 -8.30 20.47
CA ASP A 88 -20.35 -9.24 21.57
C ASP A 88 -21.50 -10.22 21.79
N PHE A 89 -22.69 -9.88 21.34
CA PHE A 89 -23.91 -10.73 21.38
C PHE A 89 -24.04 -11.60 20.12
N GLN A 90 -23.05 -11.53 19.18
CA GLN A 90 -23.06 -12.22 17.88
C GLN A 90 -24.15 -11.72 16.92
N ASN A 91 -24.64 -10.50 17.10
CA ASN A 91 -25.52 -9.87 16.13
C ASN A 91 -24.71 -9.43 14.90
N GLU A 92 -25.28 -9.64 13.72
CA GLU A 92 -24.65 -9.34 12.45
C GLU A 92 -24.86 -7.87 12.04
N ASN A 93 -23.77 -7.19 11.68
CA ASN A 93 -23.80 -5.85 11.13
C ASN A 93 -23.05 -5.88 9.79
N ASN A 94 -23.49 -5.09 8.81
CA ASN A 94 -22.93 -5.07 7.47
C ASN A 94 -22.45 -3.68 7.10
N LEU A 95 -21.24 -3.62 6.54
CA LEU A 95 -20.60 -2.40 6.03
C LEU A 95 -20.21 -2.61 4.57
N ILE A 96 -20.52 -1.63 3.73
CA ILE A 96 -20.21 -1.64 2.29
C ILE A 96 -19.59 -0.30 1.95
N ALA A 97 -18.59 -0.29 1.06
CA ALA A 97 -18.00 0.91 0.49
C ALA A 97 -17.47 0.61 -0.92
N ASP A 98 -17.40 1.65 -1.77
CA ASP A 98 -16.87 1.53 -3.14
C ASP A 98 -15.34 1.48 -3.18
N TYR A 99 -14.68 1.97 -2.14
CA TYR A 99 -13.24 2.01 -1.99
C TYR A 99 -12.84 1.96 -0.52
N ALA A 100 -11.72 1.33 -0.20
CA ALA A 100 -11.18 1.38 1.16
C ALA A 100 -9.66 1.26 1.20
N ILE A 101 -9.07 1.82 2.27
CA ILE A 101 -7.69 1.63 2.68
C ILE A 101 -7.66 1.16 4.14
N LEU A 102 -7.02 0.03 4.39
CA LEU A 102 -6.72 -0.45 5.74
C LEU A 102 -5.27 -0.11 6.09
N TYR A 103 -5.07 0.75 7.08
CA TYR A 103 -3.76 1.09 7.61
C TYR A 103 -3.32 0.06 8.65
N ASN A 104 -2.40 -0.83 8.27
CA ASN A 104 -1.99 -1.97 9.10
C ASN A 104 -1.34 -1.58 10.43
N ASN A 105 -0.70 -0.40 10.51
CA ASN A 105 -0.02 0.05 11.72
C ASN A 105 -0.99 0.56 12.82
N THR A 106 -2.15 1.06 12.42
CA THR A 106 -3.14 1.67 13.32
C THR A 106 -4.44 0.88 13.38
N SER A 107 -4.61 -0.11 12.52
CA SER A 107 -5.85 -0.87 12.31
C SER A 107 -7.05 -0.01 11.86
N ILE A 108 -6.80 1.27 11.52
CA ILE A 108 -7.84 2.17 11.01
C ILE A 108 -8.14 1.82 9.56
N ILE A 109 -9.41 1.72 9.24
CA ILE A 109 -9.90 1.61 7.87
C ILE A 109 -10.54 2.92 7.42
N ASP A 110 -10.10 3.45 6.28
CA ASP A 110 -10.68 4.62 5.59
C ASP A 110 -11.57 4.11 4.45
N LEU A 111 -12.87 4.30 4.60
CA LEU A 111 -13.90 3.85 3.67
C LEU A 111 -14.42 5.04 2.88
N ARG A 112 -14.56 4.92 1.56
CA ARG A 112 -14.98 6.01 0.68
C ARG A 112 -15.96 5.55 -0.38
N GLY A 113 -16.83 6.48 -0.79
CA GLY A 113 -17.84 6.26 -1.83
C GLY A 113 -18.96 5.34 -1.37
N ASN A 114 -20.20 5.84 -1.40
CA ASN A 114 -21.43 5.10 -1.07
C ASN A 114 -21.30 4.22 0.18
N VAL A 115 -20.64 4.76 1.22
CA VAL A 115 -20.44 4.02 2.48
C VAL A 115 -21.77 3.82 3.15
N LYS A 116 -22.11 2.55 3.42
CA LYS A 116 -23.36 2.15 4.05
C LYS A 116 -23.10 1.16 5.16
N LEU A 117 -23.50 1.51 6.37
CA LEU A 117 -23.50 0.65 7.55
C LEU A 117 -24.94 0.28 7.89
N ILE A 118 -25.22 -1.00 8.00
CA ILE A 118 -26.52 -1.56 8.38
C ILE A 118 -26.32 -2.36 9.66
N SER A 119 -26.92 -1.89 10.74
CA SER A 119 -26.88 -2.57 12.05
C SER A 119 -27.93 -3.70 12.13
N HIS A 120 -27.76 -4.59 13.09
CA HIS A 120 -28.65 -5.72 13.33
C HIS A 120 -30.10 -5.30 13.62
N ASP A 121 -30.32 -4.09 14.14
CA ASP A 121 -31.65 -3.51 14.43
C ASP A 121 -32.25 -2.80 13.20
N ASN A 122 -31.65 -2.94 12.02
CA ASN A 122 -31.95 -2.28 10.75
C ASN A 122 -31.72 -0.75 10.75
N SER A 123 -30.98 -0.20 11.73
CA SER A 123 -30.48 1.16 11.65
C SER A 123 -29.50 1.29 10.51
N ILE A 124 -29.58 2.38 9.73
CA ILE A 124 -28.73 2.62 8.55
C ILE A 124 -27.99 3.92 8.72
N LEU A 125 -26.67 3.89 8.51
CA LEU A 125 -25.81 5.05 8.33
C LEU A 125 -25.35 5.08 6.87
N GLU A 126 -25.57 6.20 6.17
CA GLU A 126 -25.07 6.43 4.83
C GLU A 126 -24.18 7.69 4.83
N THR A 127 -22.99 7.59 4.24
CA THR A 127 -22.03 8.69 4.14
C THR A 127 -21.12 8.52 2.92
N THR A 128 -20.40 9.56 2.57
CA THR A 128 -19.40 9.51 1.50
C THR A 128 -18.03 9.05 2.00
N GLN A 129 -17.77 9.15 3.31
CA GLN A 129 -16.52 8.72 3.94
C GLN A 129 -16.75 8.34 5.39
N LEU A 130 -16.07 7.29 5.83
CA LEU A 130 -16.09 6.81 7.21
C LEU A 130 -14.70 6.30 7.60
N TYR A 131 -14.20 6.75 8.74
CA TYR A 131 -13.04 6.14 9.40
C TYR A 131 -13.53 5.21 10.50
N TRP A 132 -13.03 3.99 10.49
CA TRP A 132 -13.37 2.97 11.48
C TRP A 132 -12.10 2.43 12.14
N ASP A 133 -12.15 2.25 13.46
CA ASP A 133 -11.10 1.67 14.32
C ASP A 133 -11.61 0.35 14.94
#